data_4f05fbb7f3f17c25fb3d942b73c2ec43
#
_entry.id   4f05fbb7f3f17c25fb3d942b73c2ec43
#
_cell.length_a   1.000
_cell.length_b   1.000
_cell.length_c   1.000
_cell.angle_alpha   90.00
_cell.angle_beta   90.00
_cell.angle_gamma   90.00
#
_symmetry.space_group_name_H-M   'P 1'
#
loop_
_entity.id
_entity.type
_entity.pdbx_description
1 polymer ?
#
loop_
_entity_poly.entity_id
_entity_poly.type
_entity_poly.pdbx_seq_one_letter_code
_entity_poly.pdbx_strand_id
1 'polypeptide(L)'
;GTSGKLFSQSLDEAVWAIDAARAFLVASVEMTLQERLQIEKGFLRPCADLLLSSRDKGNWQVWHNGGIIALGVALKNDSIINAALNKPDLGYYDMQKKNVYNDGWWNEGSVVYHFYPLRAILLSAEAVRCRHINLYDEKVINMFLSPVNMLYSDLMFPSQNDGWYGTTLLEQAGLYEIVALRTGNQKIIDVL
;
A
#
# COMPACT_ATOMS: atom_id res chain seq x y z
N GLY A 1 11.57 13.20 -6.47
CA GLY A 1 10.96 12.73 -5.22
C GLY A 1 11.24 13.68 -4.06
N THR A 2 10.43 13.60 -3.02
CA THR A 2 10.60 14.39 -1.80
C THR A 2 11.70 13.76 -0.94
N SER A 3 12.56 14.58 -0.33
CA SER A 3 13.57 14.11 0.64
C SER A 3 12.90 13.61 1.92
N GLY A 4 13.41 12.51 2.48
CA GLY A 4 13.02 11.99 3.78
C GLY A 4 13.69 12.75 4.93
N LYS A 5 13.35 12.39 6.16
CA LYS A 5 14.02 12.86 7.39
C LYS A 5 14.91 11.77 8.02
N LEU A 6 14.43 10.52 8.00
CA LEU A 6 15.19 9.36 8.46
C LEU A 6 15.98 8.71 7.33
N PHE A 7 15.43 8.75 6.13
CA PHE A 7 16.00 8.19 4.91
C PHE A 7 16.28 9.30 3.89
N SER A 8 17.09 8.99 2.88
CA SER A 8 17.40 9.94 1.81
C SER A 8 16.15 10.29 0.96
N GLN A 9 15.20 9.38 0.89
CA GLN A 9 13.98 9.51 0.12
C GLN A 9 12.75 9.32 1.00
N SER A 10 11.70 10.10 0.78
CA SER A 10 10.43 9.97 1.48
C SER A 10 9.68 8.67 1.14
N LEU A 11 10.02 8.04 0.01
CA LEU A 11 9.49 6.72 -0.35
C LEU A 11 9.89 5.66 0.68
N ASP A 12 11.19 5.60 1.03
CA ASP A 12 11.69 4.64 2.02
C ASP A 12 11.06 4.91 3.40
N GLU A 13 10.88 6.18 3.71
CA GLU A 13 10.21 6.62 4.94
C GLU A 13 8.75 6.18 4.97
N ALA A 14 8.03 6.24 3.84
CA ALA A 14 6.65 5.77 3.74
C ALA A 14 6.53 4.25 3.89
N VAL A 15 7.42 3.50 3.25
CA VAL A 15 7.48 2.03 3.37
C VAL A 15 7.72 1.64 4.83
N TRP A 16 8.73 2.24 5.46
CA TRP A 16 9.07 1.97 6.85
C TRP A 16 7.97 2.41 7.84
N ALA A 17 7.28 3.53 7.56
CA ALA A 17 6.21 4.06 8.41
C ALA A 17 5.04 3.08 8.57
N ILE A 18 4.74 2.27 7.55
CA ILE A 18 3.69 1.25 7.63
C ILE A 18 4.02 0.22 8.71
N ASP A 19 5.24 -0.31 8.69
CA ASP A 19 5.66 -1.32 9.66
C ASP A 19 5.84 -0.72 11.06
N ALA A 20 6.39 0.47 11.16
CA ALA A 20 6.53 1.19 12.43
C ALA A 20 5.16 1.51 13.08
N ALA A 21 4.17 1.93 12.28
CA ALA A 21 2.81 2.16 12.77
C ALA A 21 2.16 0.85 13.28
N ARG A 22 2.34 -0.26 12.56
CA ARG A 22 1.85 -1.58 12.97
C ARG A 22 2.53 -2.07 14.25
N ALA A 23 3.86 -1.93 14.33
CA ALA A 23 4.63 -2.27 15.53
C ALA A 23 4.18 -1.43 16.74
N PHE A 24 3.95 -0.13 16.57
CA PHE A 24 3.42 0.73 17.62
C PHE A 24 2.04 0.28 18.10
N LEU A 25 1.12 -0.08 17.18
CA LEU A 25 -0.22 -0.57 17.57
C LEU A 25 -0.14 -1.81 18.44
N VAL A 26 0.75 -2.75 18.10
CA VAL A 26 0.94 -3.97 18.90
C VAL A 26 1.60 -3.68 20.24
N ALA A 27 2.71 -2.93 20.23
CA ALA A 27 3.49 -2.66 21.44
C ALA A 27 2.79 -1.69 22.40
N SER A 28 1.94 -0.80 21.89
CA SER A 28 1.29 0.25 22.70
C SER A 28 0.37 -0.27 23.78
N VAL A 29 -0.04 -1.54 23.74
CA VAL A 29 -0.87 -2.15 24.79
C VAL A 29 -0.11 -2.30 26.10
N GLU A 30 1.21 -2.50 26.02
CA GLU A 30 2.11 -2.63 27.18
C GLU A 30 2.82 -1.32 27.58
N MET A 31 2.68 -0.27 26.76
CA MET A 31 3.31 1.01 26.99
C MET A 31 2.53 1.87 27.98
N THR A 32 3.25 2.61 28.82
CA THR A 32 2.70 3.71 29.61
C THR A 32 2.16 4.82 28.72
N LEU A 33 1.27 5.65 29.25
CA LEU A 33 0.77 6.82 28.52
C LEU A 33 1.91 7.75 28.09
N GLN A 34 2.92 7.94 28.94
CA GLN A 34 4.06 8.80 28.66
C GLN A 34 4.88 8.30 27.46
N GLU A 35 5.20 7.00 27.44
CA GLU A 35 5.93 6.37 26.32
C GLU A 35 5.15 6.49 25.01
N ARG A 36 3.85 6.20 25.03
CA ARG A 36 2.98 6.37 23.84
C ARG A 36 3.02 7.81 23.33
N LEU A 37 2.81 8.79 24.19
CA LEU A 37 2.83 10.20 23.82
C LEU A 37 4.20 10.65 23.30
N GLN A 38 5.29 10.11 23.83
CA GLN A 38 6.64 10.39 23.34
C GLN A 38 6.84 9.88 21.91
N ILE A 39 6.41 8.65 21.61
CA ILE A 39 6.49 8.09 20.27
C ILE A 39 5.56 8.82 19.29
N GLU A 40 4.32 9.09 19.70
CA GLU A 40 3.37 9.83 18.87
C GLU A 40 3.92 11.20 18.45
N LYS A 41 4.42 11.97 19.43
CA LYS A 41 4.90 13.34 19.18
C LYS A 41 6.29 13.38 18.53
N GLY A 42 7.17 12.46 18.93
CA GLY A 42 8.56 12.45 18.46
C GLY A 42 8.72 11.79 17.09
N PHE A 43 7.80 10.90 16.71
CA PHE A 43 7.95 10.12 15.51
C PHE A 43 6.68 10.06 14.64
N LEU A 44 5.55 9.50 15.12
CA LEU A 44 4.41 9.19 14.24
C LEU A 44 3.81 10.46 13.60
N ARG A 45 3.62 11.53 14.36
CA ARG A 45 3.09 12.78 13.82
C ARG A 45 4.06 13.48 12.86
N PRO A 46 5.35 13.67 13.20
CA PRO A 46 6.31 14.27 12.25
C PRO A 46 6.45 13.48 10.95
N CYS A 47 6.36 12.15 10.99
CA CYS A 47 6.37 11.31 9.80
C CYS A 47 5.08 11.50 8.96
N ALA A 48 3.91 11.51 9.61
CA ALA A 48 2.66 11.79 8.93
C ALA A 48 2.65 13.17 8.26
N ASP A 49 3.14 14.20 8.94
CA ASP A 49 3.22 15.58 8.42
C ASP A 49 4.15 15.65 7.20
N LEU A 50 5.30 14.95 7.24
CA LEU A 50 6.22 14.87 6.10
C LEU A 50 5.53 14.24 4.89
N LEU A 51 4.94 13.06 5.06
CA LEU A 51 4.28 12.34 3.96
C LEU A 51 3.07 13.10 3.42
N LEU A 52 2.28 13.76 4.28
CA LEU A 52 1.16 14.62 3.88
C LEU A 52 1.60 15.84 3.06
N SER A 53 2.81 16.36 3.31
CA SER A 53 3.38 17.48 2.56
C SER A 53 3.93 17.07 1.19
N SER A 54 4.19 15.79 0.99
CA SER A 54 4.72 15.25 -0.27
C SER A 54 3.68 15.36 -1.39
N ARG A 55 4.20 15.57 -2.62
CA ARG A 55 3.40 15.69 -3.85
C ARG A 55 4.08 14.89 -4.96
N ASP A 56 4.28 13.63 -4.68
CA ASP A 56 4.90 12.72 -5.63
C ASP A 56 3.87 12.15 -6.62
N LYS A 57 4.31 11.31 -7.53
CA LYS A 57 3.49 10.73 -8.60
C LYS A 57 3.65 9.21 -8.61
N GLY A 58 2.78 8.54 -9.35
CA GLY A 58 2.87 7.12 -9.61
C GLY A 58 2.96 6.29 -8.32
N ASN A 59 3.79 5.28 -8.34
CA ASN A 59 3.93 4.35 -7.21
C ASN A 59 4.41 5.04 -5.91
N TRP A 60 5.25 6.08 -5.97
CA TRP A 60 5.71 6.83 -4.80
C TRP A 60 4.54 7.41 -4.00
N GLN A 61 3.60 8.07 -4.70
CA GLN A 61 2.43 8.65 -4.03
C GLN A 61 1.52 7.56 -3.44
N VAL A 62 1.41 6.40 -4.08
CA VAL A 62 0.64 5.27 -3.53
C VAL A 62 1.26 4.77 -2.23
N TRP A 63 2.59 4.65 -2.14
CA TRP A 63 3.29 4.30 -0.91
C TRP A 63 3.15 5.38 0.17
N HIS A 64 3.24 6.67 -0.20
CA HIS A 64 2.98 7.76 0.74
C HIS A 64 1.57 7.66 1.34
N ASN A 65 0.56 7.42 0.50
CA ASN A 65 -0.82 7.22 0.99
C ASN A 65 -0.92 6.03 1.95
N GLY A 66 -0.24 4.92 1.64
CA GLY A 66 -0.17 3.76 2.53
C GLY A 66 0.45 4.09 3.89
N GLY A 67 1.57 4.81 3.89
CA GLY A 67 2.22 5.28 5.12
C GLY A 67 1.34 6.23 5.93
N ILE A 68 0.71 7.21 5.27
CA ILE A 68 -0.21 8.17 5.91
C ILE A 68 -1.41 7.44 6.52
N ILE A 69 -2.00 6.49 5.81
CA ILE A 69 -3.13 5.67 6.30
C ILE A 69 -2.71 4.90 7.56
N ALA A 70 -1.59 4.18 7.51
CA ALA A 70 -1.11 3.40 8.65
C ALA A 70 -0.82 4.29 9.87
N LEU A 71 -0.17 5.43 9.67
CA LEU A 71 0.08 6.42 10.71
C LEU A 71 -1.22 7.02 11.26
N GLY A 72 -2.19 7.33 10.39
CA GLY A 72 -3.51 7.82 10.81
C GLY A 72 -4.26 6.82 11.69
N VAL A 73 -4.17 5.53 11.37
CA VAL A 73 -4.75 4.45 12.19
C VAL A 73 -4.03 4.37 13.54
N ALA A 74 -2.70 4.39 13.57
CA ALA A 74 -1.90 4.33 14.79
C ALA A 74 -2.16 5.55 15.71
N LEU A 75 -2.29 6.72 15.13
CA LEU A 75 -2.62 7.97 15.83
C LEU A 75 -4.11 8.12 16.19
N LYS A 76 -4.95 7.17 15.78
CA LYS A 76 -6.43 7.24 15.91
C LYS A 76 -7.01 8.54 15.34
N ASN A 77 -6.48 9.00 14.22
CA ASN A 77 -6.80 10.28 13.60
C ASN A 77 -7.47 10.09 12.23
N ASP A 78 -8.79 10.17 12.20
CA ASP A 78 -9.59 9.96 10.99
C ASP A 78 -9.39 11.09 9.95
N SER A 79 -8.97 12.29 10.37
CA SER A 79 -8.65 13.37 9.42
C SER A 79 -7.41 13.06 8.60
N ILE A 80 -6.39 12.44 9.20
CA ILE A 80 -5.19 11.97 8.48
C ILE A 80 -5.57 10.86 7.50
N ILE A 81 -6.38 9.88 7.93
CA ILE A 81 -6.86 8.80 7.07
C ILE A 81 -7.65 9.38 5.89
N ASN A 82 -8.60 10.27 6.17
CA ASN A 82 -9.41 10.90 5.13
C ASN A 82 -8.57 11.71 4.14
N ALA A 83 -7.55 12.43 4.61
CA ALA A 83 -6.63 13.15 3.73
C ALA A 83 -5.88 12.19 2.78
N ALA A 84 -5.40 11.04 3.26
CA ALA A 84 -4.74 10.06 2.42
C ALA A 84 -5.69 9.40 1.41
N LEU A 85 -6.95 9.19 1.78
CA LEU A 85 -7.93 8.56 0.89
C LEU A 85 -8.44 9.52 -0.18
N ASN A 86 -8.73 10.78 0.18
CA ASN A 86 -9.56 11.68 -0.63
C ASN A 86 -8.88 12.97 -1.08
N LYS A 87 -7.57 13.18 -0.77
CA LYS A 87 -6.87 14.39 -1.24
C LYS A 87 -6.96 14.50 -2.76
N PRO A 88 -7.49 15.62 -3.30
CA PRO A 88 -7.59 15.80 -4.75
C PRO A 88 -6.25 15.60 -5.43
N ASP A 89 -6.27 14.87 -6.54
CA ASP A 89 -5.13 14.52 -7.38
C ASP A 89 -4.08 13.57 -6.78
N LEU A 90 -4.00 13.44 -5.48
CA LEU A 90 -2.94 12.70 -4.78
C LEU A 90 -3.45 11.57 -3.88
N GLY A 91 -4.71 11.61 -3.48
CA GLY A 91 -5.29 10.60 -2.59
C GLY A 91 -5.42 9.22 -3.23
N TYR A 92 -5.63 8.23 -2.38
CA TYR A 92 -5.74 6.81 -2.75
C TYR A 92 -6.68 6.58 -3.96
N TYR A 93 -7.89 7.15 -3.92
CA TYR A 93 -8.87 6.94 -4.99
C TYR A 93 -8.46 7.61 -6.30
N ASP A 94 -7.92 8.84 -6.25
CA ASP A 94 -7.48 9.55 -7.44
C ASP A 94 -6.22 8.90 -8.05
N MET A 95 -5.31 8.39 -7.21
CA MET A 95 -4.14 7.67 -7.70
C MET A 95 -4.52 6.38 -8.42
N GLN A 96 -5.47 5.61 -7.91
CA GLN A 96 -5.97 4.44 -8.62
C GLN A 96 -6.70 4.81 -9.91
N LYS A 97 -7.53 5.84 -9.88
CA LYS A 97 -8.24 6.31 -11.07
C LYS A 97 -7.29 6.74 -12.20
N LYS A 98 -6.16 7.34 -11.85
CA LYS A 98 -5.18 7.88 -12.81
C LYS A 98 -4.20 6.84 -13.33
N ASN A 99 -3.84 5.86 -12.50
CA ASN A 99 -2.70 4.99 -12.78
C ASN A 99 -3.07 3.51 -13.00
N VAL A 100 -4.32 3.12 -12.76
CA VAL A 100 -4.81 1.77 -13.04
C VAL A 100 -5.71 1.81 -14.26
N TYR A 101 -5.34 1.08 -15.30
CA TYR A 101 -6.11 0.94 -16.53
C TYR A 101 -7.39 0.12 -16.31
N ASN A 102 -8.28 0.15 -17.29
CA ASN A 102 -9.57 -0.56 -17.20
C ASN A 102 -9.43 -2.09 -17.11
N ASP A 103 -8.35 -2.62 -17.63
CA ASP A 103 -7.99 -4.05 -17.54
C ASP A 103 -7.32 -4.43 -16.20
N GLY A 104 -7.13 -3.48 -15.30
CA GLY A 104 -6.51 -3.68 -14.00
C GLY A 104 -4.99 -3.50 -13.97
N TRP A 105 -4.32 -3.24 -15.10
CA TRP A 105 -2.88 -3.02 -15.10
C TRP A 105 -2.49 -1.66 -14.53
N TRP A 106 -1.37 -1.66 -13.80
CA TRP A 106 -0.68 -0.44 -13.40
C TRP A 106 0.05 0.19 -14.60
N ASN A 107 -0.02 1.49 -14.74
CA ASN A 107 0.39 2.25 -15.93
C ASN A 107 1.90 2.25 -16.23
N GLU A 108 2.76 1.80 -15.32
CA GLU A 108 4.21 1.72 -15.55
C GLU A 108 4.60 0.51 -16.41
N GLY A 109 3.67 -0.42 -16.66
CA GLY A 109 3.76 -1.42 -17.74
C GLY A 109 4.75 -2.55 -17.51
N SER A 110 5.21 -2.81 -16.29
CA SER A 110 5.98 -4.01 -15.94
C SER A 110 5.33 -4.76 -14.77
N VAL A 111 5.56 -6.06 -14.71
CA VAL A 111 5.03 -6.91 -13.63
C VAL A 111 5.57 -6.47 -12.26
N VAL A 112 6.85 -6.15 -12.18
CA VAL A 112 7.48 -5.70 -10.93
C VAL A 112 6.84 -4.40 -10.44
N TYR A 113 6.71 -3.40 -11.33
CA TYR A 113 6.06 -2.12 -11.00
C TYR A 113 4.55 -2.22 -10.90
N HIS A 114 3.94 -3.32 -11.33
CA HIS A 114 2.54 -3.61 -11.03
C HIS A 114 2.37 -4.08 -9.57
N PHE A 115 3.15 -5.06 -9.13
CA PHE A 115 3.06 -5.60 -7.77
C PHE A 115 3.59 -4.62 -6.71
N TYR A 116 4.50 -3.72 -7.05
CA TYR A 116 5.07 -2.77 -6.11
C TYR A 116 4.00 -1.83 -5.51
N PRO A 117 3.23 -1.04 -6.29
CA PRO A 117 2.13 -0.24 -5.74
C PRO A 117 0.94 -1.10 -5.26
N LEU A 118 0.68 -2.27 -5.87
CA LEU A 118 -0.38 -3.18 -5.43
C LEU A 118 -0.16 -3.63 -3.98
N ARG A 119 1.09 -3.87 -3.58
CA ARG A 119 1.44 -4.14 -2.18
C ARG A 119 1.07 -2.99 -1.25
N ALA A 120 1.36 -1.75 -1.62
CA ALA A 120 0.98 -0.57 -0.82
C ALA A 120 -0.55 -0.39 -0.74
N ILE A 121 -1.26 -0.66 -1.83
CA ILE A 121 -2.73 -0.68 -1.89
C ILE A 121 -3.29 -1.73 -0.91
N LEU A 122 -2.76 -2.95 -0.94
CA LEU A 122 -3.16 -4.02 -0.03
C LEU A 122 -2.89 -3.67 1.44
N LEU A 123 -1.70 -3.14 1.75
CA LEU A 123 -1.35 -2.71 3.10
C LEU A 123 -2.26 -1.58 3.59
N SER A 124 -2.66 -0.67 2.70
CA SER A 124 -3.65 0.37 2.99
C SER A 124 -5.01 -0.23 3.33
N ALA A 125 -5.47 -1.19 2.51
CA ALA A 125 -6.73 -1.89 2.72
C ALA A 125 -6.75 -2.60 4.08
N GLU A 126 -5.70 -3.34 4.42
CA GLU A 126 -5.59 -4.03 5.70
C GLU A 126 -5.54 -3.05 6.89
N ALA A 127 -4.84 -1.92 6.75
CA ALA A 127 -4.74 -0.94 7.83
C ALA A 127 -6.10 -0.33 8.22
N VAL A 128 -6.94 0.02 7.24
CA VAL A 128 -8.22 0.72 7.52
C VAL A 128 -9.38 -0.22 7.88
N ARG A 129 -9.20 -1.53 7.81
CA ARG A 129 -10.27 -2.49 8.16
C ARG A 129 -10.80 -2.29 9.58
N CYS A 130 -9.93 -1.94 10.53
CA CYS A 130 -10.33 -1.63 11.90
C CYS A 130 -11.20 -0.35 12.00
N ARG A 131 -11.29 0.42 10.92
CA ARG A 131 -12.16 1.61 10.80
C ARG A 131 -13.41 1.35 9.96
N HIS A 132 -13.71 0.08 9.64
CA HIS A 132 -14.83 -0.33 8.80
C HIS A 132 -14.81 0.29 7.39
N ILE A 133 -13.63 0.65 6.88
CA ILE A 133 -13.43 1.10 5.51
C ILE A 133 -13.01 -0.09 4.68
N ASN A 134 -13.77 -0.39 3.63
CA ASN A 134 -13.45 -1.44 2.68
C ASN A 134 -12.79 -0.85 1.43
N LEU A 135 -11.53 -1.22 1.18
CA LEU A 135 -10.79 -0.83 -0.02
C LEU A 135 -10.60 -2.01 -1.00
N TYR A 136 -11.24 -3.16 -0.75
CA TYR A 136 -11.25 -4.30 -1.67
C TYR A 136 -12.39 -4.15 -2.68
N ASP A 137 -12.28 -3.15 -3.55
CA ASP A 137 -13.24 -2.91 -4.63
C ASP A 137 -12.90 -3.73 -5.89
N GLU A 138 -13.77 -3.65 -6.89
CA GLU A 138 -13.60 -4.37 -8.16
C GLU A 138 -12.29 -4.01 -8.86
N LYS A 139 -11.85 -2.75 -8.77
CA LYS A 139 -10.60 -2.30 -9.37
C LYS A 139 -9.39 -2.98 -8.73
N VAL A 140 -9.35 -3.08 -7.41
CA VAL A 140 -8.28 -3.80 -6.68
C VAL A 140 -8.32 -5.29 -7.04
N ILE A 141 -9.49 -5.91 -7.11
CA ILE A 141 -9.62 -7.31 -7.54
C ILE A 141 -9.07 -7.49 -8.97
N ASN A 142 -9.41 -6.61 -9.89
CA ASN A 142 -8.90 -6.67 -11.26
C ASN A 142 -7.37 -6.50 -11.33
N MET A 143 -6.76 -5.69 -10.45
CA MET A 143 -5.30 -5.62 -10.36
C MET A 143 -4.66 -6.95 -9.96
N PHE A 144 -5.32 -7.78 -9.16
CA PHE A 144 -4.84 -9.14 -8.85
C PHE A 144 -5.05 -10.14 -10.00
N LEU A 145 -6.13 -9.99 -10.75
CA LEU A 145 -6.47 -10.94 -11.82
C LEU A 145 -5.69 -10.67 -13.12
N SER A 146 -5.35 -9.42 -13.40
CA SER A 146 -4.69 -9.05 -14.67
C SER A 146 -3.34 -9.72 -14.89
N PRO A 147 -2.41 -9.79 -13.92
CA PRO A 147 -1.13 -10.46 -14.11
C PRO A 147 -1.25 -11.96 -14.39
N VAL A 148 -2.28 -12.61 -13.84
CA VAL A 148 -2.50 -14.06 -14.01
C VAL A 148 -2.67 -14.43 -15.47
N ASN A 149 -3.28 -13.56 -16.28
CA ASN A 149 -3.49 -13.79 -17.71
C ASN A 149 -2.19 -13.79 -18.52
N MET A 150 -1.07 -13.38 -17.94
CA MET A 150 0.24 -13.33 -18.59
C MET A 150 1.21 -14.41 -18.11
N LEU A 151 0.78 -15.27 -17.19
CA LEU A 151 1.62 -16.32 -16.64
C LEU A 151 2.02 -17.35 -17.71
N TYR A 152 3.28 -17.74 -17.67
CA TYR A 152 3.75 -18.95 -18.34
C TYR A 152 3.34 -20.20 -17.53
N SER A 153 3.43 -21.38 -18.17
CA SER A 153 3.05 -22.65 -17.52
C SER A 153 3.85 -23.04 -16.29
N ASP A 154 5.01 -22.41 -16.10
CA ASP A 154 5.90 -22.57 -14.94
C ASP A 154 5.68 -21.52 -13.85
N LEU A 155 4.57 -20.76 -13.93
CA LEU A 155 4.20 -19.66 -13.04
C LEU A 155 5.15 -18.46 -13.06
N MET A 156 6.00 -18.35 -14.09
CA MET A 156 6.83 -17.16 -14.30
C MET A 156 6.04 -16.09 -15.05
N PHE A 157 6.36 -14.84 -14.77
CA PHE A 157 5.88 -13.71 -15.53
C PHE A 157 6.83 -13.33 -16.67
N PRO A 158 6.31 -12.77 -17.78
CA PRO A 158 7.18 -12.21 -18.81
C PRO A 158 7.96 -11.01 -18.25
N SER A 159 9.26 -10.96 -18.57
CA SER A 159 10.09 -9.80 -18.30
C SER A 159 9.89 -8.76 -19.39
N GLN A 160 9.25 -7.66 -19.07
CA GLN A 160 8.99 -6.56 -19.99
C GLN A 160 9.23 -5.21 -19.31
N ASN A 161 9.62 -4.21 -20.08
CA ASN A 161 10.02 -2.87 -19.61
C ASN A 161 11.09 -3.00 -18.51
N ASP A 162 10.87 -2.38 -17.35
CA ASP A 162 11.76 -2.47 -16.17
C ASP A 162 11.54 -3.76 -15.34
N GLY A 163 10.96 -4.80 -15.96
CA GLY A 163 10.76 -6.09 -15.31
C GLY A 163 12.03 -6.90 -15.18
N TRP A 164 12.16 -7.66 -14.11
CA TRP A 164 13.27 -8.55 -13.86
C TRP A 164 12.96 -9.97 -14.35
N TYR A 165 14.02 -10.67 -14.79
CA TYR A 165 13.88 -12.09 -15.08
C TYR A 165 13.64 -12.89 -13.81
N GLY A 166 12.82 -13.94 -13.92
CA GLY A 166 12.57 -14.86 -12.83
C GLY A 166 11.52 -14.41 -11.83
N THR A 167 10.81 -13.32 -12.06
CA THR A 167 9.65 -12.93 -11.23
C THR A 167 8.56 -13.98 -11.38
N THR A 168 8.09 -14.53 -10.27
CA THR A 168 7.11 -15.62 -10.24
C THR A 168 5.84 -15.23 -9.47
N LEU A 169 4.74 -15.94 -9.75
CA LEU A 169 3.52 -15.81 -8.95
C LEU A 169 3.73 -16.27 -7.50
N LEU A 170 4.58 -17.27 -7.27
CA LEU A 170 4.87 -17.78 -5.93
C LEU A 170 5.45 -16.71 -5.00
N GLU A 171 6.24 -15.78 -5.52
CA GLU A 171 6.76 -14.65 -4.73
C GLU A 171 5.64 -13.70 -4.27
N GLN A 172 4.50 -13.73 -4.95
CA GLN A 172 3.34 -12.89 -4.66
C GLN A 172 2.22 -13.66 -3.91
N ALA A 173 2.39 -14.96 -3.66
CA ALA A 173 1.35 -15.83 -3.08
C ALA A 173 0.71 -15.23 -1.82
N GLY A 174 1.51 -14.70 -0.89
CA GLY A 174 0.98 -14.09 0.34
C GLY A 174 0.04 -12.90 0.10
N LEU A 175 0.20 -12.16 -1.00
CA LEU A 175 -0.72 -11.08 -1.36
C LEU A 175 -2.07 -11.66 -1.83
N TYR A 176 -2.03 -12.72 -2.66
CA TYR A 176 -3.23 -13.41 -3.13
C TYR A 176 -3.99 -14.11 -1.99
N GLU A 177 -3.27 -14.77 -1.06
CA GLU A 177 -3.87 -15.39 0.11
C GLU A 177 -4.66 -14.38 0.96
N ILE A 178 -4.09 -13.19 1.20
CA ILE A 178 -4.79 -12.13 1.94
C ILE A 178 -6.06 -11.74 1.21
N VAL A 179 -5.99 -11.45 -0.09
CA VAL A 179 -7.17 -11.01 -0.87
C VAL A 179 -8.23 -12.10 -0.95
N ALA A 180 -7.83 -13.36 -1.18
CA ALA A 180 -8.74 -14.50 -1.15
C ALA A 180 -9.49 -14.58 0.19
N LEU A 181 -8.75 -14.50 1.31
CA LEU A 181 -9.31 -14.53 2.66
C LEU A 181 -10.28 -13.36 2.93
N ARG A 182 -9.98 -12.18 2.40
CA ARG A 182 -10.78 -10.97 2.67
C ARG A 182 -12.03 -10.86 1.82
N THR A 183 -11.96 -11.34 0.59
CA THR A 183 -13.02 -11.12 -0.40
C THR A 183 -13.86 -12.36 -0.69
N GLY A 184 -13.33 -13.55 -0.46
CA GLY A 184 -13.96 -14.80 -0.91
C GLY A 184 -14.10 -14.88 -2.43
N ASN A 185 -13.34 -14.08 -3.19
CA ASN A 185 -13.46 -14.05 -4.64
C ASN A 185 -12.94 -15.35 -5.24
N GLN A 186 -13.84 -16.09 -5.91
CA GLN A 186 -13.51 -17.42 -6.43
C GLN A 186 -12.37 -17.40 -7.43
N LYS A 187 -12.31 -16.40 -8.31
CA LYS A 187 -11.21 -16.28 -9.29
C LYS A 187 -9.84 -16.08 -8.64
N ILE A 188 -9.79 -15.36 -7.51
CA ILE A 188 -8.55 -15.21 -6.73
C ILE A 188 -8.19 -16.53 -6.03
N ILE A 189 -9.19 -17.24 -5.50
CA ILE A 189 -9.00 -18.56 -4.85
C ILE A 189 -8.48 -19.57 -5.87
N ASP A 190 -9.00 -19.56 -7.10
CA ASP A 190 -8.59 -20.47 -8.16
C ASP A 190 -7.14 -20.25 -8.64
N VAL A 191 -6.52 -19.13 -8.27
CA VAL A 191 -5.10 -18.81 -8.57
C VAL A 191 -4.16 -19.46 -7.54
N LEU A 192 -4.64 -19.72 -6.32
CA LEU A 192 -3.85 -20.30 -5.23
C LEU A 192 -3.79 -21.83 -5.31
#